data_22155c807fcae8ae4184d92e9d240902
#
_entry.id   22155c807fcae8ae4184d92e9d240902
#
_cell.length_a   1.000
_cell.length_b   1.000
_cell.length_c   1.000
_cell.angle_alpha   90.00
_cell.angle_beta   90.00
_cell.angle_gamma   90.00
#
_symmetry.space_group_name_H-M   'P 1'
#
loop_
_entity.id
_entity.type
_entity.pdbx_description
1 polymer ?
#
loop_
_entity_poly.entity_id
_entity_poly.type
_entity_poly.pdbx_seq_one_letter_code
_entity_poly.pdbx_strand_id
1 'polypeptide(L)'
;KYLKKYWKRGKTKNALLPDYYQCGGKGKEKSAGILKRGRPRKNTEIFGEGINVDDYIKRVFRIAVNKYYHTSAQNSLMLTYELMRKEFFSSEVKMENGIEVPIVRPSSEVPSYAQFKYWFEKERNLKKEISLRRSAKKYEQENRPIMGSSTAEALGPGSIYQIDATVADVYLVSQFNRNWIIGRPVVYGVIDVFSRLVTGIYIGLEGPSWIGAMMALANAAMDKVEFCRNYGIEISTKEWPACHLPDAILADRGELEGKNAENLINALGIKIMNTPPYRADWKGIIEQNFKTTSDRVKPFMPGVVNPDLRERGDKDYRL
;
A
#
# COMPACT_ATOMS: atom_id res chain seq x y z
N LYS A 1 23.90 44.72 18.20
CA LYS A 1 23.57 43.36 18.74
C LYS A 1 24.43 42.26 18.10
N TYR A 2 24.49 42.15 16.76
CA TYR A 2 25.26 41.14 16.03
C TYR A 2 26.79 41.31 16.20
N LEU A 3 27.32 42.54 16.14
CA LEU A 3 28.73 42.82 16.32
C LEU A 3 29.22 42.35 17.70
N LYS A 4 28.42 42.62 18.76
CA LYS A 4 28.73 42.20 20.13
C LYS A 4 28.74 40.67 20.26
N LYS A 5 27.82 39.96 19.54
CA LYS A 5 27.77 38.49 19.49
C LYS A 5 28.99 37.92 18.76
N TYR A 6 29.36 38.52 17.64
CA TYR A 6 30.55 38.16 16.87
C TYR A 6 31.85 38.27 17.70
N TRP A 7 32.03 39.41 18.38
CA TRP A 7 33.23 39.62 19.22
C TRP A 7 33.29 38.66 20.41
N LYS A 8 32.16 38.40 21.08
CA LYS A 8 32.09 37.48 22.24
C LYS A 8 32.34 36.03 21.91
N ARG A 9 32.17 35.63 20.64
CA ARG A 9 32.23 34.25 20.19
C ARG A 9 33.44 33.94 19.30
N GLY A 10 34.52 34.65 19.53
CA GLY A 10 35.79 34.34 18.89
C GLY A 10 35.96 34.81 17.45
N LYS A 11 35.13 35.75 16.98
CA LYS A 11 35.26 36.41 15.67
C LYS A 11 35.24 35.45 14.46
N THR A 12 34.59 34.29 14.58
CA THR A 12 34.48 33.32 13.51
C THR A 12 33.18 33.50 12.73
N LYS A 13 33.14 33.01 11.48
CA LYS A 13 31.88 32.98 10.67
C LYS A 13 30.72 32.31 11.38
N ASN A 14 31.00 31.34 12.24
CA ASN A 14 29.98 30.60 13.00
C ASN A 14 29.48 31.34 14.24
N ALA A 15 30.13 32.45 14.64
CA ALA A 15 29.75 33.22 15.81
C ALA A 15 28.34 33.82 15.76
N LEU A 16 27.80 34.00 14.55
CA LEU A 16 26.43 34.51 14.30
C LEU A 16 25.36 33.48 14.16
N LEU A 17 25.72 32.16 14.14
CA LEU A 17 24.75 31.11 14.08
C LEU A 17 23.75 31.20 15.25
N PRO A 18 22.48 30.88 15.00
CA PRO A 18 21.45 30.84 16.04
C PRO A 18 21.75 29.78 17.10
N ASP A 19 21.48 30.13 18.37
CA ASP A 19 21.72 29.25 19.51
C ASP A 19 20.53 28.29 19.72
N TYR A 20 20.16 27.55 18.70
CA TYR A 20 19.02 26.62 18.78
C TYR A 20 19.15 25.58 19.89
N TYR A 21 20.36 25.23 20.30
CA TYR A 21 20.61 24.31 21.41
C TYR A 21 20.19 24.92 22.77
N GLN A 22 20.10 26.26 22.87
CA GLN A 22 19.66 26.98 24.08
C GLN A 22 18.15 27.32 24.00
N CYS A 23 17.50 27.11 22.83
CA CYS A 23 16.11 27.43 22.65
C CYS A 23 15.22 26.28 23.11
N GLY A 24 14.53 26.48 24.23
CA GLY A 24 13.49 25.58 24.73
C GLY A 24 14.00 24.24 25.28
N GLY A 25 13.14 23.49 25.89
CA GLY A 25 13.41 22.10 26.30
C GLY A 25 13.05 21.16 25.16
N LYS A 26 14.01 20.79 24.29
CA LYS A 26 13.75 19.78 23.24
C LYS A 26 13.23 18.49 23.87
N GLY A 27 12.06 18.04 23.41
CA GLY A 27 11.43 16.78 23.88
C GLY A 27 10.81 16.81 25.28
N LYS A 28 10.90 17.91 26.03
CA LYS A 28 10.23 18.02 27.34
C LYS A 28 8.81 18.56 27.17
N GLU A 29 7.83 17.77 27.56
CA GLU A 29 6.46 18.26 27.70
C GLU A 29 6.39 19.32 28.80
N LYS A 30 5.83 20.46 28.48
CA LYS A 30 5.56 21.47 29.50
C LYS A 30 4.34 21.05 30.29
N SER A 31 4.44 20.88 31.59
CA SER A 31 3.29 20.60 32.47
C SER A 31 2.21 21.69 32.36
N ALA A 32 0.95 21.30 32.53
CA ALA A 32 -0.14 22.26 32.62
C ALA A 32 0.05 23.11 33.89
N GLY A 33 0.13 24.43 33.71
CA GLY A 33 0.18 25.41 34.81
C GLY A 33 -1.16 26.15 34.94
N ILE A 34 -1.21 27.08 35.88
CA ILE A 34 -2.41 27.92 36.12
C ILE A 34 -2.73 28.78 34.88
N LEU A 35 -1.70 29.31 34.21
CA LEU A 35 -1.89 30.15 33.03
C LEU A 35 -2.35 29.35 31.82
N LYS A 36 -3.40 29.83 31.15
CA LYS A 36 -3.90 29.27 29.92
C LYS A 36 -2.83 29.24 28.83
N ARG A 37 -2.64 28.12 28.19
CA ARG A 37 -1.68 27.93 27.08
C ARG A 37 -2.36 27.96 25.73
N GLY A 38 -1.61 28.38 24.74
CA GLY A 38 -2.05 28.45 23.35
C GLY A 38 -2.58 29.82 22.99
N ARG A 39 -3.17 29.93 21.80
CA ARG A 39 -3.76 31.17 21.32
C ARG A 39 -4.99 31.51 22.15
N PRO A 40 -5.14 32.72 22.70
CA PRO A 40 -6.37 33.17 23.36
C PRO A 40 -7.59 33.04 22.43
N ARG A 41 -8.76 32.74 22.99
CA ARG A 41 -10.01 32.77 22.24
C ARG A 41 -10.37 34.18 21.85
N LYS A 42 -10.93 34.38 20.66
CA LYS A 42 -11.32 35.73 20.18
C LYS A 42 -12.42 36.36 21.03
N ASN A 43 -13.34 35.55 21.57
CA ASN A 43 -14.51 36.00 22.34
C ASN A 43 -14.49 35.30 23.71
N THR A 44 -13.53 35.67 24.55
CA THR A 44 -13.36 35.11 25.90
C THR A 44 -14.53 35.47 26.83
N GLU A 45 -15.20 36.59 26.60
CA GLU A 45 -16.38 37.02 27.37
C GLU A 45 -17.57 36.04 27.19
N ILE A 46 -17.75 35.49 25.99
CA ILE A 46 -18.86 34.58 25.68
C ILE A 46 -18.50 33.12 25.99
N PHE A 47 -17.30 32.69 25.61
CA PHE A 47 -16.92 31.28 25.64
C PHE A 47 -15.95 30.92 26.78
N GLY A 48 -15.56 31.90 27.61
CA GLY A 48 -14.56 31.74 28.66
C GLY A 48 -13.17 31.44 28.11
N GLU A 49 -12.17 31.37 29.00
CA GLU A 49 -10.78 31.10 28.61
C GLU A 49 -10.54 29.68 28.13
N GLY A 50 -11.37 28.72 28.55
CA GLY A 50 -11.22 27.28 28.31
C GLY A 50 -10.15 26.65 29.19
N ILE A 51 -10.01 25.34 29.10
CA ILE A 51 -9.12 24.56 29.99
C ILE A 51 -7.76 24.26 29.35
N ASN A 52 -6.75 24.06 30.20
CA ASN A 52 -5.50 23.44 29.81
C ASN A 52 -5.68 21.92 29.77
N VAL A 53 -4.95 21.26 28.87
CA VAL A 53 -4.93 19.79 28.80
C VAL A 53 -3.90 19.29 29.81
N ASP A 54 -4.38 18.73 30.90
CA ASP A 54 -3.60 18.03 31.92
C ASP A 54 -3.53 16.51 31.63
N ASP A 55 -2.91 15.76 32.53
CA ASP A 55 -2.75 14.31 32.34
C ASP A 55 -4.07 13.55 32.51
N TYR A 56 -5.04 14.08 33.27
CA TYR A 56 -6.38 13.51 33.35
C TYR A 56 -7.09 13.63 32.01
N ILE A 57 -7.11 14.82 31.41
CA ILE A 57 -7.74 15.05 30.09
C ILE A 57 -7.07 14.24 29.01
N LYS A 58 -5.73 14.10 29.00
CA LYS A 58 -5.02 13.19 28.08
C LYS A 58 -5.47 11.75 28.24
N ARG A 59 -5.68 11.28 29.48
CA ARG A 59 -6.21 9.94 29.76
C ARG A 59 -7.62 9.78 29.18
N VAL A 60 -8.50 10.75 29.36
CA VAL A 60 -9.85 10.76 28.78
C VAL A 60 -9.77 10.68 27.25
N PHE A 61 -8.88 11.45 26.62
CA PHE A 61 -8.66 11.39 25.17
C PHE A 61 -8.30 9.98 24.70
N ARG A 62 -7.34 9.33 25.38
CA ARG A 62 -6.93 7.95 25.04
C ARG A 62 -8.05 6.94 25.21
N ILE A 63 -8.85 7.07 26.27
CA ILE A 63 -10.01 6.21 26.52
C ILE A 63 -11.04 6.40 25.40
N ALA A 64 -11.39 7.64 25.08
CA ALA A 64 -12.37 7.95 24.03
C ALA A 64 -11.92 7.46 22.65
N VAL A 65 -10.65 7.65 22.29
CA VAL A 65 -10.08 7.15 21.05
C VAL A 65 -10.13 5.62 20.98
N ASN A 66 -9.77 4.93 22.07
CA ASN A 66 -9.82 3.46 22.09
C ASN A 66 -11.27 2.94 22.05
N LYS A 67 -12.20 3.60 22.75
CA LYS A 67 -13.60 3.15 22.87
C LYS A 67 -14.43 3.44 21.63
N TYR A 68 -14.23 4.58 21.00
CA TYR A 68 -15.10 5.07 19.93
C TYR A 68 -14.46 5.15 18.57
N TYR A 69 -13.16 5.49 18.48
CA TYR A 69 -12.46 5.66 17.22
C TYR A 69 -11.82 4.37 16.71
N HIS A 70 -11.15 3.63 17.59
CA HIS A 70 -10.47 2.39 17.23
C HIS A 70 -11.44 1.19 17.20
N THR A 71 -12.52 1.34 16.43
CA THR A 71 -13.57 0.31 16.27
C THR A 71 -13.85 0.06 14.79
N SER A 72 -14.41 -1.12 14.48
CA SER A 72 -14.86 -1.48 13.12
C SER A 72 -15.99 -0.60 12.60
N ALA A 73 -16.71 0.12 13.47
CA ALA A 73 -17.74 1.08 13.09
C ALA A 73 -17.18 2.29 12.32
N GLN A 74 -15.85 2.48 12.30
CA GLN A 74 -15.15 3.55 11.58
C GLN A 74 -15.66 4.96 11.87
N ASN A 75 -16.07 5.24 13.11
CA ASN A 75 -16.52 6.55 13.52
C ASN A 75 -15.54 7.65 13.14
N SER A 76 -16.07 8.83 12.76
CA SER A 76 -15.24 9.99 12.50
C SER A 76 -14.59 10.51 13.79
N LEU A 77 -13.47 11.23 13.67
CA LEU A 77 -12.81 11.83 14.83
C LEU A 77 -13.71 12.88 15.51
N MET A 78 -14.56 13.58 14.75
CA MET A 78 -15.52 14.54 15.26
C MET A 78 -16.61 13.86 16.10
N LEU A 79 -17.19 12.77 15.58
CA LEU A 79 -18.17 11.97 16.33
C LEU A 79 -17.57 11.39 17.62
N THR A 80 -16.31 10.91 17.54
CA THR A 80 -15.58 10.43 18.73
C THR A 80 -15.45 11.52 19.79
N TYR A 81 -15.15 12.76 19.37
CA TYR A 81 -15.06 13.90 20.26
C TYR A 81 -16.42 14.25 20.90
N GLU A 82 -17.50 14.19 20.14
CA GLU A 82 -18.86 14.44 20.67
C GLU A 82 -19.29 13.37 21.67
N LEU A 83 -19.02 12.10 21.37
CA LEU A 83 -19.29 10.99 22.30
C LEU A 83 -18.47 11.13 23.59
N MET A 84 -17.19 11.49 23.47
CA MET A 84 -16.33 11.80 24.61
C MET A 84 -16.92 12.93 25.48
N ARG A 85 -17.40 14.02 24.87
CA ARG A 85 -18.02 15.13 25.63
C ARG A 85 -19.25 14.68 26.38
N LYS A 86 -20.09 13.88 25.74
CA LYS A 86 -21.31 13.34 26.37
C LYS A 86 -21.01 12.40 27.53
N GLU A 87 -19.98 11.59 27.42
CA GLU A 87 -19.65 10.58 28.46
C GLU A 87 -18.86 11.16 29.64
N PHE A 88 -17.83 11.98 29.38
CA PHE A 88 -16.89 12.42 30.41
C PHE A 88 -17.08 13.85 30.89
N PHE A 89 -17.84 14.67 30.17
CA PHE A 89 -18.03 16.08 30.46
C PHE A 89 -19.53 16.46 30.53
N SER A 90 -20.41 15.53 30.83
CA SER A 90 -21.79 15.82 31.20
C SER A 90 -21.89 16.13 32.70
N SER A 91 -22.76 17.08 33.06
CA SER A 91 -23.03 17.42 34.45
C SER A 91 -24.28 16.71 34.99
N GLU A 92 -25.31 16.62 34.13
CA GLU A 92 -26.62 16.10 34.49
C GLU A 92 -27.24 15.36 33.29
N VAL A 93 -28.26 14.55 33.58
CA VAL A 93 -29.08 13.88 32.58
C VAL A 93 -30.49 14.45 32.66
N LYS A 94 -30.98 15.01 31.56
CA LYS A 94 -32.36 15.51 31.48
C LYS A 94 -33.23 14.50 30.72
N MET A 95 -34.40 14.24 31.24
CA MET A 95 -35.40 13.43 30.52
C MET A 95 -36.17 14.32 29.54
N GLU A 96 -36.01 14.07 28.25
CA GLU A 96 -36.80 14.71 27.20
C GLU A 96 -37.57 13.64 26.40
N ASN A 97 -38.90 13.70 26.43
CA ASN A 97 -39.74 12.72 25.73
C ASN A 97 -39.43 11.24 26.08
N GLY A 98 -39.07 10.95 27.32
CA GLY A 98 -38.74 9.60 27.75
C GLY A 98 -37.31 9.12 27.38
N ILE A 99 -36.48 9.99 26.81
CA ILE A 99 -35.10 9.72 26.45
C ILE A 99 -34.17 10.48 27.39
N GLU A 100 -33.15 9.82 27.89
CA GLU A 100 -32.08 10.41 28.69
C GLU A 100 -31.14 11.23 27.80
N VAL A 101 -31.11 12.55 27.96
CA VAL A 101 -30.23 13.47 27.23
C VAL A 101 -29.17 14.02 28.19
N PRO A 102 -27.88 13.70 27.98
CA PRO A 102 -26.81 14.23 28.83
C PRO A 102 -26.58 15.72 28.55
N ILE A 103 -26.60 16.54 29.59
CA ILE A 103 -26.27 17.97 29.50
C ILE A 103 -24.76 18.13 29.61
N VAL A 104 -24.14 18.54 28.49
CA VAL A 104 -22.70 18.78 28.43
C VAL A 104 -22.35 20.08 29.13
N ARG A 105 -21.28 20.09 29.92
CA ARG A 105 -20.76 21.26 30.62
C ARG A 105 -20.46 22.43 29.65
N PRO A 106 -20.41 23.66 30.15
CA PRO A 106 -20.05 24.82 29.33
C PRO A 106 -18.73 24.67 28.60
N SER A 107 -18.58 25.34 27.47
CA SER A 107 -17.37 25.24 26.62
C SER A 107 -16.10 25.76 27.31
N SER A 108 -16.22 26.51 28.42
CA SER A 108 -15.12 26.93 29.29
C SER A 108 -14.49 25.77 30.06
N GLU A 109 -15.26 24.72 30.37
CA GLU A 109 -14.86 23.59 31.19
C GLU A 109 -14.59 22.30 30.41
N VAL A 110 -14.76 22.35 29.09
CA VAL A 110 -14.57 21.20 28.19
C VAL A 110 -13.40 21.47 27.25
N PRO A 111 -12.53 20.48 27.00
CA PRO A 111 -11.45 20.64 26.02
C PRO A 111 -12.05 20.88 24.63
N SER A 112 -11.42 21.77 23.85
CA SER A 112 -11.87 22.02 22.47
C SER A 112 -11.52 20.88 21.53
N TYR A 113 -12.26 20.77 20.42
CA TYR A 113 -11.95 19.81 19.36
C TYR A 113 -10.51 19.96 18.83
N ALA A 114 -10.01 21.18 18.72
CA ALA A 114 -8.63 21.44 18.29
C ALA A 114 -7.57 20.84 19.26
N GLN A 115 -7.83 20.92 20.57
CA GLN A 115 -6.98 20.29 21.58
C GLN A 115 -7.04 18.75 21.48
N PHE A 116 -8.25 18.18 21.34
CA PHE A 116 -8.44 16.75 21.16
C PHE A 116 -7.72 16.24 19.89
N LYS A 117 -7.92 16.90 18.74
CA LYS A 117 -7.28 16.57 17.47
C LYS A 117 -5.76 16.65 17.55
N TYR A 118 -5.22 17.71 18.17
CA TYR A 118 -3.76 17.86 18.34
C TYR A 118 -3.15 16.69 19.13
N TRP A 119 -3.77 16.30 20.24
CA TRP A 119 -3.27 15.18 21.04
C TRP A 119 -3.46 13.84 20.36
N PHE A 120 -4.56 13.65 19.64
CA PHE A 120 -4.77 12.47 18.81
C PHE A 120 -3.66 12.34 17.75
N GLU A 121 -3.37 13.39 17.00
CA GLU A 121 -2.32 13.37 15.96
C GLU A 121 -0.92 13.15 16.56
N LYS A 122 -0.66 13.73 17.72
CA LYS A 122 0.62 13.58 18.43
C LYS A 122 0.87 12.15 18.93
N GLU A 123 -0.16 11.46 19.37
CA GLU A 123 -0.10 10.10 19.92
C GLU A 123 -0.56 9.03 18.91
N ARG A 124 -0.83 9.43 17.67
CA ARG A 124 -1.36 8.55 16.63
C ARG A 124 -0.43 7.38 16.35
N ASN A 125 -1.00 6.17 16.39
CA ASN A 125 -0.33 4.95 15.97
C ASN A 125 -1.04 4.38 14.74
N LEU A 126 -0.49 4.60 13.56
CA LEU A 126 -1.08 4.23 12.28
C LEU A 126 -1.35 2.73 12.17
N LYS A 127 -0.41 1.89 12.66
CA LYS A 127 -0.59 0.43 12.65
C LYS A 127 -1.81 0.02 13.47
N LYS A 128 -1.91 0.52 14.72
CA LYS A 128 -3.04 0.23 15.60
C LYS A 128 -4.36 0.73 15.02
N GLU A 129 -4.37 1.95 14.49
CA GLU A 129 -5.54 2.56 13.87
C GLU A 129 -6.10 1.72 12.73
N ILE A 130 -5.27 1.40 11.74
CA ILE A 130 -5.72 0.64 10.57
C ILE A 130 -6.11 -0.79 10.95
N SER A 131 -5.33 -1.44 11.81
CA SER A 131 -5.61 -2.82 12.24
C SER A 131 -6.93 -2.96 12.97
N LEU A 132 -7.30 -1.99 13.83
CA LEU A 132 -8.54 -2.02 14.59
C LEU A 132 -9.76 -1.50 13.79
N ARG A 133 -9.54 -0.51 12.93
CA ARG A 133 -10.64 0.09 12.13
C ARG A 133 -10.97 -0.72 10.86
N ARG A 134 -10.00 -1.41 10.28
CA ARG A 134 -10.18 -2.19 9.05
C ARG A 134 -9.82 -3.66 9.27
N SER A 135 -8.53 -3.99 9.26
CA SER A 135 -8.00 -5.30 9.65
C SER A 135 -6.47 -5.27 9.69
N ALA A 136 -5.87 -6.18 10.46
CA ALA A 136 -4.42 -6.37 10.46
C ALA A 136 -3.91 -6.78 9.07
N LYS A 137 -4.66 -7.62 8.35
CA LYS A 137 -4.35 -8.04 6.98
C LYS A 137 -4.25 -6.84 6.03
N LYS A 138 -5.19 -5.89 6.11
CA LYS A 138 -5.19 -4.70 5.26
C LYS A 138 -4.02 -3.77 5.58
N TYR A 139 -3.60 -3.67 6.85
CA TYR A 139 -2.38 -2.95 7.21
C TYR A 139 -1.15 -3.57 6.56
N GLU A 140 -1.00 -4.90 6.63
CA GLU A 140 0.15 -5.60 6.04
C GLU A 140 0.19 -5.48 4.51
N GLN A 141 -0.95 -5.43 3.85
CA GLN A 141 -1.04 -5.31 2.39
C GLN A 141 -0.78 -3.89 1.86
N GLU A 142 -1.37 -2.87 2.50
CA GLU A 142 -1.44 -1.52 1.92
C GLU A 142 -0.55 -0.48 2.63
N ASN A 143 -0.25 -0.69 3.92
CA ASN A 143 0.29 0.39 4.76
C ASN A 143 1.60 0.03 5.48
N ARG A 144 2.07 -1.20 5.33
CA ARG A 144 3.33 -1.62 5.94
C ARG A 144 4.49 -0.93 5.23
N PRO A 145 5.48 -0.41 5.97
CA PRO A 145 6.71 0.08 5.37
C PRO A 145 7.42 -1.05 4.64
N ILE A 146 7.74 -0.84 3.36
CA ILE A 146 8.57 -1.76 2.56
C ILE A 146 10.01 -1.29 2.73
N MET A 147 10.84 -2.13 3.36
CA MET A 147 12.25 -1.85 3.54
C MET A 147 13.05 -2.66 2.52
N GLY A 148 13.80 -1.98 1.66
CA GLY A 148 14.61 -2.61 0.61
C GLY A 148 13.98 -2.53 -0.78
N SER A 149 14.61 -3.19 -1.73
CA SER A 149 14.18 -3.32 -3.12
C SER A 149 13.97 -4.80 -3.44
N SER A 150 12.97 -5.14 -4.24
CA SER A 150 12.76 -6.49 -4.77
C SER A 150 13.93 -7.01 -5.61
N THR A 151 14.86 -6.14 -6.01
CA THR A 151 16.08 -6.49 -6.75
C THR A 151 17.30 -6.68 -5.87
N ALA A 152 17.21 -6.42 -4.56
CA ALA A 152 18.39 -6.47 -3.68
C ALA A 152 19.01 -7.88 -3.57
N GLU A 153 18.22 -8.92 -3.81
CA GLU A 153 18.67 -10.32 -3.76
C GLU A 153 19.18 -10.84 -5.11
N ALA A 154 18.93 -10.11 -6.23
CA ALA A 154 19.37 -10.52 -7.55
C ALA A 154 20.82 -10.05 -7.79
N LEU A 155 21.76 -10.99 -7.86
CA LEU A 155 23.19 -10.70 -8.02
C LEU A 155 23.58 -10.33 -9.45
N GLY A 156 22.79 -10.75 -10.44
CA GLY A 156 23.04 -10.51 -11.86
C GLY A 156 21.92 -11.06 -12.74
N PRO A 157 22.01 -10.89 -14.07
CA PRO A 157 21.06 -11.48 -15.00
C PRO A 157 21.03 -13.01 -14.85
N GLY A 158 19.84 -13.60 -14.80
CA GLY A 158 19.66 -15.04 -14.63
C GLY A 158 19.68 -15.53 -13.18
N SER A 159 19.99 -14.69 -12.20
CA SER A 159 20.03 -15.14 -10.80
C SER A 159 18.63 -15.43 -10.24
N ILE A 160 17.64 -14.61 -10.54
CA ILE A 160 16.25 -14.79 -10.09
C ILE A 160 15.29 -14.43 -11.21
N TYR A 161 14.41 -15.36 -11.57
CA TYR A 161 13.27 -15.06 -12.44
C TYR A 161 11.97 -15.00 -11.63
N GLN A 162 11.11 -14.05 -11.95
CA GLN A 162 9.73 -14.06 -11.51
C GLN A 162 8.85 -14.69 -12.58
N ILE A 163 8.00 -15.62 -12.16
CA ILE A 163 6.97 -16.21 -13.01
C ILE A 163 5.59 -15.92 -12.43
N ASP A 164 4.66 -15.57 -13.29
CA ASP A 164 3.27 -15.32 -12.93
C ASP A 164 2.35 -15.48 -14.12
N ALA A 165 1.05 -15.64 -13.84
CA ALA A 165 0.01 -15.78 -14.83
C ALA A 165 -1.05 -14.69 -14.68
N THR A 166 -1.54 -14.17 -15.80
CA THR A 166 -2.67 -13.25 -15.82
C THR A 166 -3.68 -13.63 -16.89
N VAL A 167 -4.96 -13.41 -16.61
CA VAL A 167 -6.01 -13.57 -17.63
C VAL A 167 -6.06 -12.29 -18.45
N ALA A 168 -5.78 -12.40 -19.75
CA ALA A 168 -5.77 -11.23 -20.64
C ALA A 168 -7.16 -10.58 -20.74
N ASP A 169 -7.20 -9.25 -20.84
CA ASP A 169 -8.45 -8.49 -21.01
C ASP A 169 -8.90 -8.43 -22.46
N VAL A 170 -8.94 -9.59 -23.12
CA VAL A 170 -9.37 -9.75 -24.50
C VAL A 170 -10.13 -11.07 -24.67
N TYR A 171 -11.24 -11.04 -25.42
CA TYR A 171 -11.94 -12.27 -25.83
C TYR A 171 -11.41 -12.76 -27.17
N LEU A 172 -11.08 -14.04 -27.23
CA LEU A 172 -10.76 -14.75 -28.45
C LEU A 172 -12.01 -15.34 -29.08
N VAL A 173 -12.06 -15.28 -30.40
CA VAL A 173 -13.13 -15.88 -31.19
C VAL A 173 -12.58 -17.01 -32.06
N SER A 174 -13.45 -17.96 -32.42
CA SER A 174 -13.08 -19.09 -33.27
C SER A 174 -12.64 -18.64 -34.64
N GLN A 175 -11.59 -19.26 -35.17
CA GLN A 175 -11.14 -19.08 -36.55
C GLN A 175 -12.18 -19.61 -37.55
N PHE A 176 -12.92 -20.63 -37.19
CA PHE A 176 -13.93 -21.26 -38.06
C PHE A 176 -15.25 -20.50 -38.10
N ASN A 177 -15.65 -19.91 -36.98
CA ASN A 177 -16.84 -19.08 -36.91
C ASN A 177 -16.60 -17.94 -35.90
N ARG A 178 -16.48 -16.73 -36.39
CA ARG A 178 -16.17 -15.57 -35.57
C ARG A 178 -17.25 -15.17 -34.57
N ASN A 179 -18.46 -15.72 -34.68
CA ASN A 179 -19.52 -15.56 -33.69
C ASN A 179 -19.34 -16.48 -32.45
N TRP A 180 -18.40 -17.40 -32.50
CA TRP A 180 -18.13 -18.30 -31.39
C TRP A 180 -16.99 -17.71 -30.54
N ILE A 181 -17.35 -17.32 -29.33
CA ILE A 181 -16.39 -16.86 -28.33
C ILE A 181 -15.75 -18.08 -27.70
N ILE A 182 -14.42 -18.17 -27.78
CA ILE A 182 -13.63 -19.24 -27.18
C ILE A 182 -13.41 -18.94 -25.69
N GLY A 183 -13.06 -17.71 -25.34
CA GLY A 183 -12.77 -17.28 -23.98
C GLY A 183 -11.65 -16.26 -23.91
N ARG A 184 -11.18 -16.00 -22.69
CA ARG A 184 -10.04 -15.11 -22.42
C ARG A 184 -8.78 -15.97 -22.24
N PRO A 185 -7.68 -15.67 -22.94
CA PRO A 185 -6.45 -16.43 -22.78
C PRO A 185 -5.76 -16.09 -21.46
N VAL A 186 -5.03 -17.08 -20.94
CA VAL A 186 -4.11 -16.91 -19.82
C VAL A 186 -2.72 -16.66 -20.38
N VAL A 187 -2.11 -15.57 -19.96
CA VAL A 187 -0.74 -15.18 -20.35
C VAL A 187 0.18 -15.45 -19.17
N TYR A 188 1.18 -16.29 -19.40
CA TYR A 188 2.30 -16.50 -18.49
C TYR A 188 3.48 -15.66 -18.92
N GLY A 189 4.10 -14.99 -17.96
CA GLY A 189 5.34 -14.25 -18.17
C GLY A 189 6.44 -14.77 -17.27
N VAL A 190 7.66 -14.77 -17.79
CA VAL A 190 8.89 -15.02 -17.03
C VAL A 190 9.77 -13.79 -17.18
N ILE A 191 10.14 -13.16 -16.09
CA ILE A 191 10.94 -11.91 -16.10
C ILE A 191 12.17 -12.09 -15.23
N ASP A 192 13.31 -11.71 -15.75
CA ASP A 192 14.53 -11.59 -14.96
C ASP A 192 14.44 -10.39 -14.01
N VAL A 193 14.62 -10.64 -12.72
CA VAL A 193 14.50 -9.64 -11.67
C VAL A 193 15.56 -8.55 -11.78
N PHE A 194 16.77 -8.90 -12.21
CA PHE A 194 17.87 -7.97 -12.32
C PHE A 194 17.74 -7.02 -13.53
N SER A 195 17.62 -7.58 -14.74
CA SER A 195 17.59 -6.80 -15.98
C SER A 195 16.21 -6.27 -16.36
N ARG A 196 15.14 -6.81 -15.78
CA ARG A 196 13.74 -6.56 -16.14
C ARG A 196 13.36 -7.07 -17.53
N LEU A 197 14.21 -7.86 -18.15
CA LEU A 197 13.95 -8.48 -19.44
C LEU A 197 12.89 -9.57 -19.29
N VAL A 198 11.89 -9.58 -20.18
CA VAL A 198 11.00 -10.74 -20.34
C VAL A 198 11.82 -11.85 -20.95
N THR A 199 12.03 -12.93 -20.21
CA THR A 199 12.84 -14.07 -20.63
C THR A 199 12.02 -15.16 -21.30
N GLY A 200 10.75 -15.29 -20.91
CA GLY A 200 9.85 -16.28 -21.49
C GLY A 200 8.39 -15.85 -21.45
N ILE A 201 7.62 -16.39 -22.36
CA ILE A 201 6.18 -16.16 -22.50
C ILE A 201 5.48 -17.44 -22.91
N TYR A 202 4.27 -17.67 -22.40
CA TYR A 202 3.34 -18.69 -22.87
C TYR A 202 1.92 -18.14 -22.82
N ILE A 203 1.12 -18.46 -23.85
CA ILE A 203 -0.29 -18.07 -23.91
C ILE A 203 -1.11 -19.32 -24.14
N GLY A 204 -2.02 -19.62 -23.22
CA GLY A 204 -2.90 -20.78 -23.26
C GLY A 204 -4.34 -20.40 -23.01
N LEU A 205 -5.25 -21.37 -23.22
CA LEU A 205 -6.68 -21.25 -22.91
C LEU A 205 -7.05 -22.01 -21.64
N GLU A 206 -6.10 -22.79 -21.11
CA GLU A 206 -6.25 -23.47 -19.85
C GLU A 206 -6.18 -22.45 -18.70
N GLY A 207 -6.88 -22.76 -17.61
CA GLY A 207 -6.72 -21.96 -16.38
C GLY A 207 -5.28 -21.98 -15.87
N PRO A 208 -4.92 -21.08 -14.95
CA PRO A 208 -3.59 -21.06 -14.34
C PRO A 208 -3.20 -22.46 -13.84
N SER A 209 -2.08 -22.95 -14.33
CA SER A 209 -1.65 -24.34 -14.10
C SER A 209 -0.14 -24.50 -14.11
N TRP A 210 0.34 -25.56 -13.49
CA TRP A 210 1.74 -25.98 -13.55
C TRP A 210 2.26 -26.11 -15.00
N ILE A 211 1.45 -26.68 -15.89
CA ILE A 211 1.85 -26.90 -17.30
C ILE A 211 2.12 -25.56 -17.98
N GLY A 212 1.25 -24.58 -17.83
CA GLY A 212 1.44 -23.25 -18.42
C GLY A 212 2.70 -22.57 -17.90
N ALA A 213 2.97 -22.67 -16.60
CA ALA A 213 4.18 -22.16 -16.00
C ALA A 213 5.46 -22.83 -16.57
N MET A 214 5.42 -24.17 -16.74
CA MET A 214 6.53 -24.93 -17.34
C MET A 214 6.74 -24.59 -18.82
N MET A 215 5.69 -24.40 -19.59
CA MET A 215 5.79 -23.95 -20.98
C MET A 215 6.43 -22.57 -21.10
N ALA A 216 6.10 -21.64 -20.21
CA ALA A 216 6.71 -20.31 -20.16
C ALA A 216 8.21 -20.41 -19.76
N LEU A 217 8.56 -21.28 -18.81
CA LEU A 217 9.93 -21.53 -18.40
C LEU A 217 10.74 -22.22 -19.49
N ALA A 218 10.16 -23.20 -20.18
CA ALA A 218 10.80 -23.83 -21.34
C ALA A 218 11.07 -22.79 -22.44
N ASN A 219 10.12 -21.91 -22.71
CA ASN A 219 10.33 -20.80 -23.63
C ASN A 219 11.47 -19.87 -23.19
N ALA A 220 11.67 -19.67 -21.87
CA ALA A 220 12.77 -18.85 -21.38
C ALA A 220 14.15 -19.41 -21.79
N ALA A 221 14.27 -20.74 -21.90
CA ALA A 221 15.49 -21.42 -22.32
C ALA A 221 15.62 -21.63 -23.85
N MET A 222 14.54 -21.41 -24.63
CA MET A 222 14.56 -21.57 -26.09
C MET A 222 15.27 -20.40 -26.79
N ASP A 223 15.79 -20.66 -27.99
CA ASP A 223 16.25 -19.62 -28.91
C ASP A 223 15.09 -18.75 -29.35
N LYS A 224 15.23 -17.45 -29.13
CA LYS A 224 14.16 -16.48 -29.39
C LYS A 224 13.99 -16.15 -30.89
N VAL A 225 15.05 -16.31 -31.66
CA VAL A 225 15.01 -16.13 -33.13
C VAL A 225 14.15 -17.23 -33.74
N GLU A 226 14.37 -18.48 -33.33
CA GLU A 226 13.57 -19.60 -33.79
C GLU A 226 12.11 -19.51 -33.29
N PHE A 227 11.93 -19.16 -32.00
CA PHE A 227 10.57 -18.95 -31.45
C PHE A 227 9.79 -17.88 -32.20
N CYS A 228 10.36 -16.72 -32.47
CA CYS A 228 9.70 -15.63 -33.19
C CYS A 228 9.41 -16.00 -34.65
N ARG A 229 10.31 -16.76 -35.29
CA ARG A 229 10.12 -17.22 -36.68
C ARG A 229 8.87 -18.07 -36.82
N ASN A 230 8.50 -18.88 -35.83
CA ASN A 230 7.26 -19.67 -35.83
C ASN A 230 5.99 -18.81 -35.91
N TYR A 231 6.09 -17.54 -35.55
CA TYR A 231 5.01 -16.54 -35.65
C TYR A 231 5.19 -15.54 -36.80
N GLY A 232 6.14 -15.82 -37.73
CA GLY A 232 6.44 -14.92 -38.85
C GLY A 232 7.14 -13.63 -38.46
N ILE A 233 7.76 -13.58 -37.28
CA ILE A 233 8.49 -12.40 -36.76
C ILE A 233 9.99 -12.66 -36.90
N GLU A 234 10.67 -11.82 -37.67
CA GLU A 234 12.13 -11.87 -37.84
C GLU A 234 12.80 -10.95 -36.81
N ILE A 235 13.65 -11.50 -35.99
CA ILE A 235 14.47 -10.77 -35.02
C ILE A 235 15.93 -11.23 -35.09
N SER A 236 16.85 -10.41 -34.61
CA SER A 236 18.23 -10.80 -34.35
C SER A 236 18.40 -11.28 -32.90
N THR A 237 19.43 -12.09 -32.65
CA THR A 237 19.74 -12.56 -31.29
C THR A 237 19.96 -11.43 -30.28
N LYS A 238 20.37 -10.24 -30.76
CA LYS A 238 20.59 -9.07 -29.89
C LYS A 238 19.30 -8.40 -29.43
N GLU A 239 18.19 -8.57 -30.16
CA GLU A 239 16.90 -7.94 -29.81
C GLU A 239 16.18 -8.65 -28.67
N TRP A 240 16.38 -9.98 -28.57
CA TRP A 240 15.86 -10.76 -27.44
C TRP A 240 16.89 -11.82 -27.01
N PRO A 241 17.93 -11.45 -26.24
CA PRO A 241 19.08 -12.31 -25.95
C PRO A 241 18.84 -13.39 -24.87
N ALA A 242 17.62 -13.53 -24.34
CA ALA A 242 17.30 -14.48 -23.28
C ALA A 242 17.19 -15.92 -23.84
N CYS A 243 18.07 -16.82 -23.41
CA CYS A 243 18.04 -18.24 -23.80
C CYS A 243 18.63 -19.15 -22.72
N HIS A 244 18.39 -18.86 -21.44
CA HIS A 244 18.93 -19.66 -20.32
C HIS A 244 17.92 -19.78 -19.17
N LEU A 245 18.10 -20.79 -18.34
CA LEU A 245 17.33 -21.01 -17.13
C LEU A 245 17.92 -20.20 -15.96
N PRO A 246 17.11 -19.81 -14.97
CA PRO A 246 17.58 -19.07 -13.81
C PRO A 246 18.18 -19.97 -12.73
N ASP A 247 18.94 -19.38 -11.81
CA ASP A 247 19.39 -20.07 -10.58
C ASP A 247 18.22 -20.26 -9.60
N ALA A 248 17.29 -19.32 -9.59
CA ALA A 248 16.11 -19.38 -8.72
C ALA A 248 14.86 -18.82 -9.42
N ILE A 249 13.70 -19.34 -9.06
CA ILE A 249 12.38 -18.86 -9.52
C ILE A 249 11.59 -18.36 -8.31
N LEU A 250 11.05 -17.16 -8.43
CA LEU A 250 10.08 -16.60 -7.51
C LEU A 250 8.68 -16.76 -8.09
N ALA A 251 7.86 -17.59 -7.46
CA ALA A 251 6.50 -17.89 -7.91
C ALA A 251 5.48 -17.79 -6.78
N ASP A 252 4.19 -17.84 -7.13
CA ASP A 252 3.14 -17.93 -6.12
C ASP A 252 2.98 -19.37 -5.61
N ARG A 253 2.53 -19.51 -4.36
CA ARG A 253 2.40 -20.79 -3.70
C ARG A 253 1.49 -21.78 -4.44
N GLY A 254 0.47 -21.30 -5.16
CA GLY A 254 -0.49 -22.15 -5.83
C GLY A 254 0.04 -22.87 -7.08
N GLU A 255 1.04 -22.29 -7.77
CA GLU A 255 1.50 -22.79 -9.08
C GLU A 255 2.71 -23.72 -8.97
N LEU A 256 3.62 -23.43 -8.04
CA LEU A 256 4.87 -24.17 -7.86
C LEU A 256 4.97 -24.87 -6.48
N GLU A 257 3.84 -25.31 -5.92
CA GLU A 257 3.83 -26.17 -4.72
C GLU A 257 3.59 -27.63 -5.09
N GLY A 258 4.28 -28.53 -4.39
CA GLY A 258 4.06 -29.97 -4.46
C GLY A 258 5.19 -30.75 -5.11
N LYS A 259 4.95 -32.04 -5.35
CA LYS A 259 5.93 -32.99 -5.89
C LYS A 259 6.52 -32.59 -7.25
N ASN A 260 5.76 -31.84 -8.04
CA ASN A 260 6.25 -31.38 -9.36
C ASN A 260 7.35 -30.32 -9.23
N ALA A 261 7.30 -29.49 -8.18
CA ALA A 261 8.34 -28.51 -7.88
C ALA A 261 9.69 -29.16 -7.50
N GLU A 262 9.64 -30.34 -6.85
CA GLU A 262 10.83 -31.11 -6.51
C GLU A 262 11.59 -31.57 -7.76
N ASN A 263 10.89 -31.85 -8.87
CA ASN A 263 11.53 -32.22 -10.14
C ASN A 263 12.35 -31.07 -10.74
N LEU A 264 11.92 -29.82 -10.62
CA LEU A 264 12.70 -28.65 -11.06
C LEU A 264 14.00 -28.52 -10.26
N ILE A 265 13.93 -28.70 -8.94
CA ILE A 265 15.09 -28.62 -8.07
C ILE A 265 16.06 -29.76 -8.38
N ASN A 266 15.55 -30.99 -8.44
CA ASN A 266 16.37 -32.20 -8.58
C ASN A 266 16.94 -32.38 -10.00
N ALA A 267 16.15 -32.08 -11.04
CA ALA A 267 16.55 -32.30 -12.43
C ALA A 267 17.32 -31.10 -13.05
N LEU A 268 16.94 -29.88 -12.69
CA LEU A 268 17.50 -28.67 -13.31
C LEU A 268 18.31 -27.80 -12.34
N GLY A 269 18.38 -28.16 -11.06
CA GLY A 269 19.13 -27.39 -10.04
C GLY A 269 18.52 -26.01 -9.71
N ILE A 270 17.29 -25.72 -10.15
CA ILE A 270 16.63 -24.44 -9.97
C ILE A 270 16.03 -24.35 -8.57
N LYS A 271 16.39 -23.33 -7.81
CA LYS A 271 15.80 -23.07 -6.49
C LYS A 271 14.40 -22.46 -6.64
N ILE A 272 13.43 -22.95 -5.88
CA ILE A 272 12.08 -22.38 -5.86
C ILE A 272 11.91 -21.51 -4.62
N MET A 273 11.57 -20.25 -4.84
CA MET A 273 11.27 -19.26 -3.82
C MET A 273 9.77 -18.94 -3.87
N ASN A 274 9.04 -19.30 -2.82
CA ASN A 274 7.62 -18.99 -2.75
C ASN A 274 7.39 -17.66 -2.04
N THR A 275 6.53 -16.83 -2.60
CA THR A 275 6.14 -15.58 -1.95
C THR A 275 5.36 -15.87 -0.68
N PRO A 276 5.65 -15.17 0.44
CA PRO A 276 4.79 -15.24 1.61
C PRO A 276 3.36 -14.80 1.29
N PRO A 277 2.33 -15.38 1.92
CA PRO A 277 0.94 -14.99 1.70
C PRO A 277 0.75 -13.48 1.89
N TYR A 278 -0.05 -12.87 1.02
CA TYR A 278 -0.39 -11.44 1.09
C TYR A 278 0.80 -10.47 0.91
N ARG A 279 1.87 -10.91 0.24
CA ARG A 279 3.07 -10.13 -0.07
C ARG A 279 3.18 -9.85 -1.57
N ALA A 280 2.21 -9.14 -2.14
CA ALA A 280 2.21 -8.70 -3.54
C ALA A 280 3.46 -7.85 -3.91
N ASP A 281 4.04 -7.16 -2.93
CA ASP A 281 5.27 -6.37 -3.10
C ASP A 281 6.46 -7.17 -3.67
N TRP A 282 6.49 -8.47 -3.48
CA TRP A 282 7.57 -9.33 -4.01
C TRP A 282 7.43 -9.61 -5.52
N LYS A 283 6.21 -9.57 -6.06
CA LYS A 283 5.91 -9.80 -7.48
C LYS A 283 5.66 -8.51 -8.28
N GLY A 284 5.85 -7.35 -7.69
CA GLY A 284 5.56 -6.06 -8.32
C GLY A 284 6.23 -5.83 -9.68
N ILE A 285 7.33 -6.55 -9.98
CA ILE A 285 8.04 -6.45 -11.27
C ILE A 285 7.20 -7.05 -12.39
N ILE A 286 6.75 -8.29 -12.22
CA ILE A 286 5.98 -8.99 -13.26
C ILE A 286 4.57 -8.41 -13.39
N GLU A 287 3.92 -8.04 -12.28
CA GLU A 287 2.62 -7.38 -12.30
C GLU A 287 2.66 -6.06 -13.06
N GLN A 288 3.68 -5.23 -12.82
CA GLN A 288 3.88 -3.98 -13.56
C GLN A 288 4.16 -4.23 -15.05
N ASN A 289 4.87 -5.29 -15.39
CA ASN A 289 5.13 -5.66 -16.78
C ASN A 289 3.84 -6.07 -17.49
N PHE A 290 3.00 -6.92 -16.88
CA PHE A 290 1.71 -7.30 -17.43
C PHE A 290 0.82 -6.07 -17.68
N LYS A 291 0.74 -5.16 -16.69
CA LYS A 291 0.00 -3.92 -16.85
C LYS A 291 0.52 -3.09 -18.02
N THR A 292 1.83 -2.85 -18.09
CA THR A 292 2.45 -2.05 -19.15
C THR A 292 2.25 -2.68 -20.53
N THR A 293 2.39 -3.99 -20.63
CA THR A 293 2.17 -4.73 -21.87
C THR A 293 0.70 -4.68 -22.29
N SER A 294 -0.21 -4.93 -21.37
CA SER A 294 -1.65 -4.84 -21.60
C SER A 294 -2.05 -3.45 -22.11
N ASP A 295 -1.59 -2.39 -21.42
CA ASP A 295 -1.91 -1.00 -21.80
C ASP A 295 -1.39 -0.62 -23.20
N ARG A 296 -0.25 -1.19 -23.62
CA ARG A 296 0.32 -0.96 -24.96
C ARG A 296 -0.41 -1.74 -26.06
N VAL A 297 -0.89 -2.93 -25.77
CA VAL A 297 -1.46 -3.84 -26.77
C VAL A 297 -2.97 -3.66 -26.90
N LYS A 298 -3.68 -3.36 -25.83
CA LYS A 298 -5.15 -3.13 -25.80
C LYS A 298 -5.68 -2.23 -26.93
N PRO A 299 -5.07 -1.08 -27.26
CA PRO A 299 -5.60 -0.21 -28.31
C PRO A 299 -5.66 -0.84 -29.71
N PHE A 300 -4.86 -1.89 -29.93
CA PHE A 300 -4.73 -2.54 -31.25
C PHE A 300 -5.50 -3.87 -31.34
N MET A 301 -6.07 -4.33 -30.23
CA MET A 301 -6.79 -5.61 -30.19
C MET A 301 -8.30 -5.44 -30.33
N PRO A 302 -8.97 -6.07 -31.30
CA PRO A 302 -10.41 -6.19 -31.29
C PRO A 302 -10.86 -7.10 -30.13
N GLY A 303 -12.03 -6.85 -29.54
CA GLY A 303 -12.58 -7.68 -28.44
C GLY A 303 -11.99 -7.40 -27.06
N VAL A 304 -11.36 -6.23 -26.86
CA VAL A 304 -10.84 -5.80 -25.55
C VAL A 304 -11.97 -5.54 -24.56
N VAL A 305 -11.78 -6.01 -23.34
CA VAL A 305 -12.64 -5.74 -22.19
C VAL A 305 -12.09 -4.55 -21.44
N ASN A 306 -12.83 -3.45 -21.39
CA ASN A 306 -12.50 -2.28 -20.59
C ASN A 306 -13.36 -2.25 -19.34
N PRO A 307 -12.87 -2.69 -18.19
CA PRO A 307 -13.65 -2.76 -16.94
C PRO A 307 -14.13 -1.38 -16.47
N ASP A 308 -13.35 -0.32 -16.75
CA ASP A 308 -13.66 1.05 -16.32
C ASP A 308 -14.81 1.71 -17.11
N LEU A 309 -15.21 1.14 -18.25
CA LEU A 309 -16.31 1.63 -19.09
C LEU A 309 -17.59 0.80 -18.96
N ARG A 310 -17.64 -0.10 -17.98
CA ARG A 310 -18.80 -0.96 -17.75
C ARG A 310 -19.86 -0.25 -16.92
N GLU A 311 -21.03 -0.09 -17.49
CA GLU A 311 -22.25 0.16 -16.73
C GLU A 311 -22.98 -1.15 -16.40
N ARG A 312 -23.78 -1.13 -15.34
CA ARG A 312 -24.55 -2.29 -14.91
C ARG A 312 -25.54 -2.72 -16.01
N GLY A 313 -25.31 -3.88 -16.61
CA GLY A 313 -26.13 -4.44 -17.70
C GLY A 313 -25.45 -4.40 -19.08
N ASP A 314 -24.27 -3.84 -19.20
CA ASP A 314 -23.48 -3.96 -20.43
C ASP A 314 -23.04 -5.38 -20.68
N LYS A 315 -23.04 -5.77 -21.98
CA LYS A 315 -22.50 -7.06 -22.39
C LYS A 315 -20.99 -7.08 -22.19
N ASP A 316 -20.47 -8.19 -21.70
CA ASP A 316 -19.06 -8.35 -21.35
C ASP A 316 -18.09 -8.31 -22.53
N TYR A 317 -18.61 -8.31 -23.74
CA TYR A 317 -17.84 -8.32 -24.98
C TYR A 317 -18.51 -7.48 -26.06
N ARG A 318 -17.70 -6.75 -26.78
CA ARG A 318 -18.06 -6.15 -28.08
C ARG A 318 -17.14 -6.81 -29.10
N LEU A 319 -17.70 -7.64 -29.93
CA LEU A 319 -17.02 -8.24 -31.09
C LEU A 319 -17.11 -7.30 -32.29
#